data_2112bb8c872464b1a307134151d138ea
#
_entry.id   2112bb8c872464b1a307134151d138ea
#
_cell.length_a   1.000
_cell.length_b   1.000
_cell.length_c   1.000
_cell.angle_alpha   90.00
_cell.angle_beta   90.00
_cell.angle_gamma   90.00
#
_symmetry.space_group_name_H-M   'P 1'
#
loop_
_entity.id
_entity.type
_entity.pdbx_description
1 polymer ?
#
loop_
_entity_poly.entity_id
_entity_poly.type
_entity_poly.pdbx_seq_one_letter_code
_entity_poly.pdbx_strand_id
1 'polypeptide(L)'
;MIIFRYLNQQILQVTVAVSLILLIVGLISRFIQYLGQAVSGELASDVLLLLMFYRLPDFLLVIVPLAFLLGILLVYGRMHEDNEMVVLLNSGLSQSRLLGLTFITSIFIFVLMGIISLSLAPWGARHTEQISQSQEQLTELDLIVAGQFQSFGDGTRVTYTERTNFEEGVGRRLENVFVALNRDSGDEELEQSNPRTAPRVVFAEFARPIIDDVTGTRFMQMENVYQYDGEPGLADFSVAQIDVQSVLLPEPTNFQPTLEEESLKTSTLFGSSAQEHQAELQWRLSIMLLVPVLTLIAVPLSRVEPRQGRYGRLIPAVMLYASYFFLLQFARDAVADGTLSAKIGLWWVHLLYGTIGIAAHYFPTIWQRRTRESSS
;
A
#
# COMPACT_ATOMS: atom_id res chain seq x y z
N MET A 1 -11.32 3.70 39.43
CA MET A 1 -10.93 4.66 38.37
C MET A 1 -9.41 4.76 38.16
N ILE A 2 -8.57 4.68 39.22
CA ILE A 2 -7.09 4.81 39.08
C ILE A 2 -6.48 3.71 38.21
N ILE A 3 -6.81 2.44 38.48
CA ILE A 3 -6.30 1.28 37.72
C ILE A 3 -6.63 1.38 36.23
N PHE A 4 -7.86 1.74 35.88
CA PHE A 4 -8.29 1.92 34.50
C PHE A 4 -7.45 2.99 33.78
N ARG A 5 -7.30 4.17 34.43
CA ARG A 5 -6.51 5.26 33.85
C ARG A 5 -5.05 4.86 33.61
N TYR A 6 -4.47 4.16 34.58
CA TYR A 6 -3.10 3.64 34.49
C TYR A 6 -2.94 2.67 33.30
N LEU A 7 -3.78 1.62 33.23
CA LEU A 7 -3.73 0.63 32.16
C LEU A 7 -3.96 1.26 30.78
N ASN A 8 -5.00 2.09 30.67
CA ASN A 8 -5.35 2.75 29.43
C ASN A 8 -4.23 3.66 28.93
N GLN A 9 -3.65 4.48 29.81
CA GLN A 9 -2.55 5.36 29.45
C GLN A 9 -1.32 4.59 28.95
N GLN A 10 -0.95 3.51 29.61
CA GLN A 10 0.19 2.69 29.20
C GLN A 10 -0.05 1.99 27.86
N ILE A 11 -1.23 1.38 27.67
CA ILE A 11 -1.57 0.71 26.41
C ILE A 11 -1.55 1.72 25.26
N LEU A 12 -2.19 2.89 25.44
CA LEU A 12 -2.22 3.91 24.39
C LEU A 12 -0.83 4.48 24.08
N GLN A 13 0.01 4.74 25.08
CA GLN A 13 1.37 5.22 24.88
C GLN A 13 2.20 4.22 24.08
N VAL A 14 2.15 2.94 24.43
CA VAL A 14 2.90 1.90 23.70
C VAL A 14 2.30 1.70 22.31
N THR A 15 0.97 1.72 22.16
CA THR A 15 0.32 1.65 20.85
C THR A 15 0.77 2.79 19.93
N VAL A 16 0.78 4.02 20.40
CA VAL A 16 1.25 5.19 19.63
C VAL A 16 2.72 5.05 19.27
N ALA A 17 3.58 4.65 20.22
CA ALA A 17 5.00 4.46 19.96
C ALA A 17 5.26 3.37 18.90
N VAL A 18 4.60 2.22 19.02
CA VAL A 18 4.73 1.12 18.05
C VAL A 18 4.14 1.52 16.69
N SER A 19 2.98 2.20 16.69
CA SER A 19 2.38 2.71 15.44
C SER A 19 3.31 3.67 14.72
N LEU A 20 3.97 4.58 15.45
CA LEU A 20 4.91 5.54 14.86
C LEU A 20 6.11 4.85 14.22
N ILE A 21 6.69 3.87 14.94
CA ILE A 21 7.83 3.09 14.41
C ILE A 21 7.44 2.35 13.13
N LEU A 22 6.31 1.62 13.15
CA LEU A 22 5.83 0.86 12.00
C LEU A 22 5.46 1.78 10.83
N LEU A 23 4.87 2.95 11.13
CA LEU A 23 4.52 3.95 10.12
C LEU A 23 5.77 4.49 9.43
N ILE A 24 6.82 4.84 10.18
CA ILE A 24 8.09 5.31 9.60
C ILE A 24 8.68 4.23 8.68
N VAL A 25 8.72 2.97 9.13
CA VAL A 25 9.24 1.86 8.32
C VAL A 25 8.41 1.67 7.04
N GLY A 26 7.08 1.69 7.15
CA GLY A 26 6.18 1.58 6.01
C GLY A 26 6.32 2.74 5.02
N LEU A 27 6.45 3.98 5.52
CA LEU A 27 6.65 5.16 4.70
C LEU A 27 7.99 5.14 3.97
N ILE A 28 9.08 4.73 4.62
CA ILE A 28 10.40 4.60 3.98
C ILE A 28 10.34 3.58 2.84
N SER A 29 9.72 2.41 3.09
CA SER A 29 9.56 1.38 2.07
C SER A 29 8.79 1.89 0.84
N ARG A 30 7.71 2.64 1.07
CA ARG A 30 6.88 3.20 -0.01
C ARG A 30 7.59 4.36 -0.73
N PHE A 31 8.32 5.17 0.01
CA PHE A 31 9.13 6.25 -0.58
C PHE A 31 10.15 5.70 -1.57
N ILE A 32 10.83 4.60 -1.22
CA ILE A 32 11.79 3.95 -2.13
C ILE A 32 11.10 3.46 -3.41
N GLN A 33 9.88 2.89 -3.30
CA GLN A 33 9.10 2.44 -4.46
C GLN A 33 8.71 3.62 -5.37
N TYR A 34 8.16 4.70 -4.80
CA TYR A 34 7.81 5.89 -5.58
C TYR A 34 9.02 6.59 -6.18
N LEU A 35 10.16 6.60 -5.45
CA LEU A 35 11.41 7.12 -5.99
C LEU A 35 11.88 6.31 -7.21
N GLY A 36 11.74 4.98 -7.16
CA GLY A 36 12.00 4.11 -8.31
C GLY A 36 11.14 4.49 -9.52
N GLN A 37 9.83 4.68 -9.32
CA GLN A 37 8.89 5.10 -10.38
C GLN A 37 9.20 6.49 -10.93
N ALA A 38 9.69 7.41 -10.09
CA ALA A 38 10.11 8.73 -10.57
C ALA A 38 11.41 8.68 -11.38
N VAL A 39 12.34 7.78 -11.01
CA VAL A 39 13.59 7.58 -11.77
C VAL A 39 13.32 6.90 -13.11
N SER A 40 12.35 5.98 -13.17
CA SER A 40 11.92 5.35 -14.46
C SER A 40 11.07 6.30 -15.32
N GLY A 41 10.70 7.49 -14.81
CA GLY A 41 9.90 8.46 -15.57
C GLY A 41 8.40 8.15 -15.60
N GLU A 42 7.93 7.20 -14.80
CA GLU A 42 6.51 6.85 -14.68
C GLU A 42 5.74 7.85 -13.81
N LEU A 43 6.45 8.60 -12.96
CA LEU A 43 5.87 9.53 -12.01
C LEU A 43 6.67 10.83 -11.93
N ALA A 44 5.98 11.97 -11.97
CA ALA A 44 6.63 13.26 -11.74
C ALA A 44 7.13 13.37 -10.29
N SER A 45 8.37 13.81 -10.10
CA SER A 45 9.03 13.85 -8.79
C SER A 45 8.39 14.83 -7.79
N ASP A 46 7.67 15.83 -8.27
CA ASP A 46 6.98 16.85 -7.46
C ASP A 46 5.71 16.31 -6.76
N VAL A 47 5.10 15.25 -7.28
CA VAL A 47 3.90 14.66 -6.69
C VAL A 47 4.17 13.56 -5.66
N LEU A 48 5.43 13.10 -5.52
CA LEU A 48 5.81 11.99 -4.62
C LEU A 48 5.33 12.18 -3.18
N LEU A 49 5.68 13.34 -2.59
CA LEU A 49 5.33 13.62 -1.19
C LEU A 49 3.82 13.77 -1.00
N LEU A 50 3.13 14.27 -2.01
CA LEU A 50 1.68 14.44 -1.99
C LEU A 50 0.97 13.08 -2.02
N LEU A 51 1.41 12.17 -2.88
CA LEU A 51 0.92 10.79 -2.93
C LEU A 51 1.17 10.06 -1.61
N MET A 52 2.35 10.21 -1.01
CA MET A 52 2.64 9.65 0.30
C MET A 52 1.68 10.16 1.37
N PHE A 53 1.37 11.46 1.35
CA PHE A 53 0.44 12.06 2.30
C PHE A 53 -0.98 11.50 2.17
N TYR A 54 -1.49 11.37 0.94
CA TYR A 54 -2.84 10.84 0.70
C TYR A 54 -2.95 9.34 0.99
N ARG A 55 -1.85 8.59 0.92
CA ARG A 55 -1.81 7.16 1.29
C ARG A 55 -1.63 6.89 2.78
N LEU A 56 -1.32 7.93 3.60
CA LEU A 56 -1.17 7.76 5.05
C LEU A 56 -2.34 7.05 5.73
N PRO A 57 -3.62 7.38 5.45
CA PRO A 57 -4.75 6.72 6.08
C PRO A 57 -4.79 5.20 5.83
N ASP A 58 -4.41 4.75 4.63
CA ASP A 58 -4.39 3.32 4.27
C ASP A 58 -3.37 2.56 5.11
N PHE A 59 -2.18 3.13 5.35
CA PHE A 59 -1.20 2.54 6.25
C PHE A 59 -1.71 2.42 7.69
N LEU A 60 -2.43 3.43 8.16
CA LEU A 60 -2.98 3.42 9.50
C LEU A 60 -4.03 2.31 9.69
N LEU A 61 -4.78 1.93 8.64
CA LEU A 61 -5.75 0.83 8.70
C LEU A 61 -5.09 -0.50 9.08
N VAL A 62 -3.87 -0.73 8.63
CA VAL A 62 -3.12 -1.96 8.91
C VAL A 62 -2.29 -1.83 10.19
N ILE A 63 -1.64 -0.69 10.38
CA ILE A 63 -0.66 -0.48 11.44
C ILE A 63 -1.32 -0.32 12.81
N VAL A 64 -2.39 0.46 12.93
CA VAL A 64 -2.99 0.78 14.24
C VAL A 64 -3.55 -0.45 14.95
N PRO A 65 -4.32 -1.35 14.30
CA PRO A 65 -4.79 -2.57 14.96
C PRO A 65 -3.65 -3.51 15.38
N LEU A 66 -2.61 -3.65 14.54
CA LEU A 66 -1.42 -4.41 14.89
C LEU A 66 -0.68 -3.81 16.09
N ALA A 67 -0.45 -2.50 16.05
CA ALA A 67 0.22 -1.80 17.15
C ALA A 67 -0.58 -1.86 18.44
N PHE A 68 -1.90 -1.85 18.37
CA PHE A 68 -2.77 -2.00 19.53
C PHE A 68 -2.67 -3.42 20.13
N LEU A 69 -2.69 -4.46 19.28
CA LEU A 69 -2.42 -5.85 19.70
C LEU A 69 -1.08 -5.96 20.42
N LEU A 70 -0.01 -5.44 19.80
CA LEU A 70 1.33 -5.46 20.38
C LEU A 70 1.41 -4.60 21.64
N GLY A 71 0.71 -3.48 21.69
CA GLY A 71 0.62 -2.60 22.86
C GLY A 71 0.06 -3.33 24.09
N ILE A 72 -1.05 -4.08 23.92
CA ILE A 72 -1.62 -4.89 25.01
C ILE A 72 -0.61 -5.96 25.45
N LEU A 73 0.01 -6.66 24.52
CA LEU A 73 0.96 -7.75 24.84
C LEU A 73 2.20 -7.23 25.56
N LEU A 74 2.77 -6.11 25.12
CA LEU A 74 3.96 -5.52 25.71
C LEU A 74 3.68 -4.95 27.12
N VAL A 75 2.57 -4.25 27.29
CA VAL A 75 2.20 -3.67 28.58
C VAL A 75 1.87 -4.77 29.58
N TYR A 76 0.98 -5.69 29.24
CA TYR A 76 0.59 -6.75 30.15
C TYR A 76 1.70 -7.79 30.36
N GLY A 77 2.51 -8.07 29.33
CA GLY A 77 3.70 -8.90 29.45
C GLY A 77 4.68 -8.31 30.46
N ARG A 78 4.98 -7.01 30.38
CA ARG A 78 5.82 -6.31 31.37
C ARG A 78 5.24 -6.37 32.78
N MET A 79 3.93 -6.10 32.91
CA MET A 79 3.27 -6.15 34.22
C MET A 79 3.27 -7.56 34.86
N HIS A 80 3.30 -8.63 34.03
CA HIS A 80 3.48 -9.99 34.54
C HIS A 80 4.94 -10.23 34.98
N GLU A 81 5.93 -9.75 34.22
CA GLU A 81 7.35 -9.84 34.53
C GLU A 81 7.71 -9.11 35.83
N ASP A 82 7.18 -7.90 36.00
CA ASP A 82 7.38 -7.04 37.18
C ASP A 82 6.49 -7.43 38.37
N ASN A 83 5.70 -8.53 38.29
CA ASN A 83 4.72 -9.00 39.28
C ASN A 83 3.57 -7.99 39.57
N GLU A 84 3.47 -6.89 38.87
CA GLU A 84 2.37 -5.92 39.03
C GLU A 84 1.01 -6.56 38.77
N MET A 85 0.92 -7.42 37.73
CA MET A 85 -0.32 -8.13 37.39
C MET A 85 -0.77 -9.09 38.49
N VAL A 86 0.17 -9.76 39.15
CA VAL A 86 -0.11 -10.68 40.27
C VAL A 86 -0.70 -9.91 41.45
N VAL A 87 -0.14 -8.73 41.77
CA VAL A 87 -0.64 -7.85 42.83
C VAL A 87 -2.05 -7.37 42.50
N LEU A 88 -2.32 -6.95 41.28
CA LEU A 88 -3.66 -6.51 40.86
C LEU A 88 -4.70 -7.65 40.93
N LEU A 89 -4.34 -8.84 40.49
CA LEU A 89 -5.24 -9.99 40.55
C LEU A 89 -5.53 -10.42 42.02
N ASN A 90 -4.52 -10.40 42.87
CA ASN A 90 -4.68 -10.69 44.31
C ASN A 90 -5.45 -9.61 45.06
N SER A 91 -5.45 -8.36 44.60
CA SER A 91 -6.26 -7.26 45.15
C SER A 91 -7.74 -7.31 44.74
N GLY A 92 -8.18 -8.38 44.04
CA GLY A 92 -9.57 -8.61 43.63
C GLY A 92 -9.94 -8.18 42.21
N LEU A 93 -8.97 -7.83 41.38
CA LEU A 93 -9.20 -7.61 39.95
C LEU A 93 -9.36 -8.96 39.24
N SER A 94 -10.59 -9.32 38.85
CA SER A 94 -10.80 -10.55 38.07
C SER A 94 -10.32 -10.37 36.62
N GLN A 95 -9.96 -11.49 35.98
CA GLN A 95 -9.55 -11.49 34.56
C GLN A 95 -10.64 -10.95 33.63
N SER A 96 -11.91 -11.22 33.92
CA SER A 96 -13.03 -10.69 33.16
C SER A 96 -13.16 -9.16 33.33
N ARG A 97 -12.85 -8.62 34.50
CA ARG A 97 -12.77 -7.16 34.71
C ARG A 97 -11.58 -6.57 33.95
N LEU A 98 -10.42 -7.22 33.95
CA LEU A 98 -9.27 -6.78 33.17
C LEU A 98 -9.62 -6.72 31.68
N LEU A 99 -10.26 -7.77 31.14
CA LEU A 99 -10.75 -7.81 29.77
C LEU A 99 -11.74 -6.64 29.51
N GLY A 100 -12.71 -6.42 30.41
CA GLY A 100 -13.66 -5.31 30.31
C GLY A 100 -13.00 -3.94 30.28
N LEU A 101 -11.97 -3.70 31.11
CA LEU A 101 -11.21 -2.46 31.11
C LEU A 101 -10.45 -2.24 29.81
N THR A 102 -9.83 -3.32 29.26
CA THR A 102 -9.14 -3.27 27.96
C THR A 102 -10.14 -3.04 26.83
N PHE A 103 -11.34 -3.60 26.92
CA PHE A 103 -12.41 -3.38 25.95
C PHE A 103 -12.85 -1.92 25.87
N ILE A 104 -12.88 -1.19 26.99
CA ILE A 104 -13.17 0.25 26.96
C ILE A 104 -12.10 1.00 26.17
N THR A 105 -10.83 0.63 26.33
CA THR A 105 -9.73 1.17 25.50
C THR A 105 -9.91 0.81 24.03
N SER A 106 -10.31 -0.44 23.74
CA SER A 106 -10.54 -0.89 22.37
C SER A 106 -11.69 -0.16 21.67
N ILE A 107 -12.73 0.27 22.41
CA ILE A 107 -13.81 1.08 21.86
C ILE A 107 -13.28 2.42 21.34
N PHE A 108 -12.35 3.05 22.07
CA PHE A 108 -11.72 4.28 21.60
C PHE A 108 -10.95 4.07 20.27
N ILE A 109 -10.15 3.00 20.20
CA ILE A 109 -9.43 2.66 18.96
C ILE A 109 -10.40 2.24 17.87
N PHE A 110 -11.48 1.49 18.16
CA PHE A 110 -12.53 1.14 17.22
C PHE A 110 -13.18 2.37 16.57
N VAL A 111 -13.52 3.40 17.37
CA VAL A 111 -14.07 4.66 16.85
C VAL A 111 -13.05 5.40 16.00
N LEU A 112 -11.79 5.45 16.43
CA LEU A 112 -10.70 6.03 15.65
C LEU A 112 -10.56 5.32 14.29
N MET A 113 -10.54 3.98 14.29
CA MET A 113 -10.47 3.17 13.07
C MET A 113 -11.69 3.40 12.18
N GLY A 114 -12.88 3.63 12.78
CA GLY A 114 -14.07 4.00 12.04
C GLY A 114 -13.93 5.32 11.28
N ILE A 115 -13.38 6.34 11.92
CA ILE A 115 -13.13 7.64 11.27
C ILE A 115 -12.13 7.46 10.12
N ILE A 116 -11.04 6.72 10.36
CA ILE A 116 -10.03 6.47 9.33
C ILE A 116 -10.63 5.68 8.16
N SER A 117 -11.27 4.54 8.44
CA SER A 117 -11.76 3.61 7.41
C SER A 117 -12.94 4.16 6.60
N LEU A 118 -13.89 4.85 7.26
CA LEU A 118 -15.10 5.31 6.58
C LEU A 118 -14.95 6.68 5.93
N SER A 119 -13.96 7.49 6.35
CA SER A 119 -13.82 8.88 5.89
C SER A 119 -12.45 9.22 5.33
N LEU A 120 -11.37 8.99 6.11
CA LEU A 120 -10.03 9.44 5.73
C LEU A 120 -9.41 8.57 4.63
N ALA A 121 -9.55 7.25 4.68
CA ALA A 121 -9.01 6.36 3.66
C ALA A 121 -9.68 6.58 2.29
N PRO A 122 -11.02 6.62 2.15
CA PRO A 122 -11.65 6.95 0.89
C PRO A 122 -11.35 8.37 0.39
N TRP A 123 -11.11 9.31 1.30
CA TRP A 123 -10.67 10.66 0.94
C TRP A 123 -9.27 10.64 0.34
N GLY A 124 -8.33 9.94 0.98
CA GLY A 124 -6.96 9.77 0.49
C GLY A 124 -6.92 9.04 -0.85
N ALA A 125 -7.67 7.93 -0.98
CA ALA A 125 -7.79 7.15 -2.20
C ALA A 125 -8.28 8.00 -3.39
N ARG A 126 -9.32 8.82 -3.20
CA ARG A 126 -9.82 9.73 -4.26
C ARG A 126 -8.77 10.72 -4.75
N HIS A 127 -8.01 11.34 -3.84
CA HIS A 127 -6.98 12.30 -4.24
C HIS A 127 -5.80 11.59 -4.92
N THR A 128 -5.46 10.39 -4.47
CA THR A 128 -4.46 9.56 -5.15
C THR A 128 -4.91 9.24 -6.56
N GLU A 129 -6.18 8.83 -6.75
CA GLU A 129 -6.76 8.54 -8.06
C GLU A 129 -6.75 9.76 -8.98
N GLN A 130 -7.14 10.94 -8.47
CA GLN A 130 -7.11 12.19 -9.24
C GLN A 130 -5.68 12.55 -9.69
N ILE A 131 -4.68 12.33 -8.83
CA ILE A 131 -3.28 12.55 -9.20
C ILE A 131 -2.86 11.52 -10.24
N SER A 132 -3.19 10.24 -10.06
CA SER A 132 -2.88 9.17 -11.01
C SER A 132 -3.44 9.51 -12.40
N GLN A 133 -4.73 9.84 -12.49
CA GLN A 133 -5.37 10.24 -13.74
C GLN A 133 -4.71 11.48 -14.38
N SER A 134 -4.29 12.46 -13.57
CA SER A 134 -3.57 13.61 -14.09
C SER A 134 -2.18 13.25 -14.63
N GLN A 135 -1.50 12.27 -14.00
CA GLN A 135 -0.20 11.76 -14.49
C GLN A 135 -0.35 10.94 -15.77
N GLU A 136 -1.42 10.14 -15.89
CA GLU A 136 -1.73 9.40 -17.12
C GLU A 136 -1.95 10.33 -18.34
N GLN A 137 -2.39 11.56 -18.10
CA GLN A 137 -2.53 12.58 -19.14
C GLN A 137 -1.19 13.24 -19.52
N LEU A 138 -0.17 13.12 -18.66
CA LEU A 138 1.17 13.61 -18.99
C LEU A 138 1.81 12.71 -20.02
N THR A 139 2.39 13.35 -21.03
CA THR A 139 3.24 12.64 -21.99
C THR A 139 4.60 12.36 -21.36
N GLU A 140 5.30 11.29 -21.78
CA GLU A 140 6.68 11.03 -21.33
C GLU A 140 7.58 12.28 -21.49
N LEU A 141 7.31 13.10 -22.47
CA LEU A 141 8.01 14.37 -22.68
C LEU A 141 7.76 15.40 -21.58
N ASP A 142 6.60 15.35 -20.90
CA ASP A 142 6.30 16.24 -19.79
C ASP A 142 7.04 15.82 -18.52
N LEU A 143 7.45 14.56 -18.45
CA LEU A 143 8.23 13.99 -17.35
C LEU A 143 9.75 14.17 -17.55
N ILE A 144 10.21 14.58 -18.75
CA ILE A 144 11.63 14.78 -19.01
C ILE A 144 12.15 15.99 -18.20
N VAL A 145 13.16 15.74 -17.40
CA VAL A 145 13.90 16.77 -16.66
C VAL A 145 15.17 17.15 -17.43
N ALA A 146 15.30 18.43 -17.74
CA ALA A 146 16.47 18.94 -18.46
C ALA A 146 17.78 18.65 -17.68
N GLY A 147 18.83 18.24 -18.40
CA GLY A 147 20.15 17.96 -17.84
C GLY A 147 20.28 16.58 -17.18
N GLN A 148 19.29 15.70 -17.29
CA GLN A 148 19.33 14.33 -16.73
C GLN A 148 19.02 13.28 -17.79
N PHE A 149 19.72 12.15 -17.71
CA PHE A 149 19.36 10.94 -18.45
C PHE A 149 18.21 10.24 -17.76
N GLN A 150 17.14 9.98 -18.48
CA GLN A 150 15.97 9.27 -17.98
C GLN A 150 15.71 8.05 -18.82
N SER A 151 15.40 6.94 -18.15
CA SER A 151 15.09 5.66 -18.79
C SER A 151 13.57 5.48 -18.85
N PHE A 152 13.05 5.12 -20.01
CA PHE A 152 11.63 4.85 -20.26
C PHE A 152 11.48 3.44 -20.85
N GLY A 153 10.29 2.84 -20.70
CA GLY A 153 9.98 1.53 -21.28
C GLY A 153 10.89 0.42 -20.73
N ASP A 154 10.96 0.26 -19.39
CA ASP A 154 11.77 -0.77 -18.72
C ASP A 154 13.27 -0.79 -19.12
N GLY A 155 13.81 0.38 -19.47
CA GLY A 155 15.22 0.51 -19.86
C GLY A 155 15.48 0.35 -21.35
N THR A 156 14.45 0.15 -22.16
CA THR A 156 14.59 0.02 -23.62
C THR A 156 14.90 1.33 -24.31
N ARG A 157 14.54 2.45 -23.67
CA ARG A 157 14.79 3.78 -24.20
C ARG A 157 15.41 4.70 -23.14
N VAL A 158 16.50 5.35 -23.48
CA VAL A 158 17.13 6.38 -22.64
C VAL A 158 17.03 7.71 -23.37
N THR A 159 16.48 8.70 -22.70
CA THR A 159 16.28 10.04 -23.23
C THR A 159 17.03 11.07 -22.39
N TYR A 160 17.66 12.04 -23.05
CA TYR A 160 18.28 13.20 -22.42
C TYR A 160 17.90 14.46 -23.20
N THR A 161 17.69 15.57 -22.52
CA THR A 161 17.55 16.88 -23.12
C THR A 161 18.40 17.91 -22.37
N GLU A 162 19.03 18.80 -23.09
CA GLU A 162 19.86 19.86 -22.47
C GLU A 162 18.99 20.93 -21.83
N ARG A 163 17.93 21.36 -22.51
CA ARG A 163 17.02 22.43 -22.06
C ARG A 163 15.58 22.12 -22.41
N THR A 164 14.68 22.70 -21.59
CA THR A 164 13.24 22.68 -21.86
C THR A 164 12.72 24.10 -21.83
N ASN A 165 12.07 24.54 -22.90
CA ASN A 165 11.42 25.83 -23.00
C ASN A 165 9.92 25.66 -23.16
N PHE A 166 9.14 26.59 -22.62
CA PHE A 166 7.70 26.61 -22.77
C PHE A 166 7.32 27.72 -23.74
N GLU A 167 6.75 27.38 -24.89
CA GLU A 167 6.35 28.32 -25.94
C GLU A 167 4.83 28.48 -25.91
N GLU A 168 4.34 29.74 -25.73
CA GLU A 168 2.92 30.02 -25.67
C GLU A 168 2.21 29.56 -26.95
N GLY A 169 1.22 28.69 -26.84
CA GLY A 169 0.43 28.17 -27.96
C GLY A 169 0.96 26.90 -28.61
N VAL A 170 2.21 26.47 -28.34
CA VAL A 170 2.84 25.27 -28.89
C VAL A 170 3.10 24.21 -27.80
N GLY A 171 3.20 24.66 -26.53
CA GLY A 171 3.49 23.78 -25.40
C GLY A 171 4.98 23.66 -25.11
N ARG A 172 5.38 22.51 -24.56
CA ARG A 172 6.75 22.26 -24.13
C ARG A 172 7.63 21.91 -25.35
N ARG A 173 8.75 22.61 -25.51
CA ARG A 173 9.77 22.36 -26.52
C ARG A 173 11.06 21.91 -25.83
N LEU A 174 11.62 20.82 -26.31
CA LEU A 174 12.88 20.26 -25.85
C LEU A 174 13.99 20.67 -26.82
N GLU A 175 15.16 21.03 -26.30
CA GLU A 175 16.34 21.41 -27.07
C GLU A 175 17.48 20.41 -26.85
N ASN A 176 18.22 20.10 -27.94
CA ASN A 176 19.34 19.17 -27.96
C ASN A 176 18.97 17.82 -27.31
N VAL A 177 18.06 17.14 -27.99
CA VAL A 177 17.49 15.86 -27.49
C VAL A 177 18.35 14.70 -28.00
N PHE A 178 18.73 13.84 -27.06
CA PHE A 178 19.37 12.56 -27.32
C PHE A 178 18.43 11.43 -26.92
N VAL A 179 18.21 10.47 -27.80
CA VAL A 179 17.42 9.28 -27.54
C VAL A 179 18.22 8.06 -27.95
N ALA A 180 18.52 7.17 -27.01
CA ALA A 180 19.07 5.85 -27.29
C ALA A 180 17.98 4.81 -27.13
N LEU A 181 17.75 4.03 -28.19
CA LEU A 181 16.83 2.90 -28.24
C LEU A 181 17.65 1.62 -28.15
N ASN A 182 17.46 0.86 -27.09
CA ASN A 182 18.10 -0.44 -26.92
C ASN A 182 17.15 -1.53 -27.39
N ARG A 183 17.68 -2.66 -27.83
CA ARG A 183 16.93 -3.82 -28.28
C ARG A 183 16.25 -4.48 -27.09
N ASP A 184 14.96 -4.73 -27.17
CA ASP A 184 14.27 -5.57 -26.20
C ASP A 184 14.56 -7.05 -26.54
N SER A 185 15.10 -7.77 -25.55
CA SER A 185 15.50 -9.18 -25.69
C SER A 185 14.30 -10.15 -25.71
N GLY A 186 13.06 -9.64 -25.79
CA GLY A 186 11.84 -10.42 -25.64
C GLY A 186 11.21 -10.96 -26.91
N ASP A 187 11.54 -10.41 -28.08
CA ASP A 187 10.87 -10.80 -29.34
C ASP A 187 11.76 -11.70 -30.26
N GLU A 188 12.17 -12.87 -29.76
CA GLU A 188 12.92 -13.86 -30.52
C GLU A 188 12.13 -14.41 -31.74
N GLU A 189 10.81 -14.30 -31.78
CA GLU A 189 10.01 -14.87 -32.90
C GLU A 189 9.89 -13.96 -34.13
N LEU A 190 10.30 -12.69 -34.09
CA LEU A 190 10.26 -11.76 -35.22
C LEU A 190 11.62 -11.61 -35.95
N GLU A 191 12.65 -12.33 -35.52
CA GLU A 191 14.04 -12.20 -36.00
C GLU A 191 14.26 -12.54 -37.49
N GLN A 192 13.36 -13.23 -38.14
CA GLN A 192 13.62 -13.73 -39.49
C GLN A 192 13.20 -12.80 -40.64
N SER A 193 12.60 -11.67 -40.41
CA SER A 193 12.04 -10.85 -41.48
C SER A 193 12.41 -9.36 -41.55
N ASN A 194 13.18 -8.80 -40.61
CA ASN A 194 13.47 -7.36 -40.66
C ASN A 194 14.89 -7.00 -40.18
N PRO A 195 15.80 -6.52 -41.07
CA PRO A 195 17.16 -6.10 -40.70
C PRO A 195 17.24 -4.79 -39.91
N ARG A 196 16.13 -4.31 -39.32
CA ARG A 196 16.04 -3.03 -38.63
C ARG A 196 16.16 -3.14 -37.08
N THR A 197 16.73 -4.19 -36.56
CA THR A 197 16.84 -4.48 -35.13
C THR A 197 18.16 -4.07 -34.49
N ALA A 198 18.96 -3.25 -35.11
CA ALA A 198 20.20 -2.71 -34.53
C ALA A 198 19.90 -1.62 -33.49
N PRO A 199 20.75 -1.46 -32.45
CA PRO A 199 20.68 -0.33 -31.54
C PRO A 199 20.65 1.00 -32.30
N ARG A 200 19.78 1.89 -31.88
CA ARG A 200 19.56 3.17 -32.55
C ARG A 200 19.85 4.32 -31.61
N VAL A 201 20.60 5.28 -32.10
CA VAL A 201 20.84 6.54 -31.39
C VAL A 201 20.33 7.69 -32.28
N VAL A 202 19.55 8.56 -31.67
CA VAL A 202 18.93 9.70 -32.34
C VAL A 202 19.34 10.98 -31.62
N PHE A 203 19.85 11.97 -32.38
CA PHE A 203 20.07 13.34 -31.94
C PHE A 203 19.10 14.26 -32.68
N ALA A 204 18.39 15.10 -31.97
CA ALA A 204 17.52 16.11 -32.54
C ALA A 204 17.82 17.48 -31.97
N GLU A 205 17.81 18.52 -32.81
CA GLU A 205 17.98 19.88 -32.33
C GLU A 205 16.78 20.33 -31.50
N PHE A 206 15.57 19.95 -31.94
CA PHE A 206 14.32 20.24 -31.25
C PHE A 206 13.42 19.02 -31.23
N ALA A 207 12.63 18.91 -30.14
CA ALA A 207 11.54 17.94 -30.09
C ALA A 207 10.32 18.58 -29.38
N ARG A 208 9.12 18.19 -29.83
CA ARG A 208 7.85 18.63 -29.26
C ARG A 208 6.80 17.51 -29.29
N PRO A 209 5.92 17.43 -28.29
CA PRO A 209 4.77 16.56 -28.36
C PRO A 209 3.76 17.10 -29.37
N ILE A 210 3.20 16.23 -30.18
CA ILE A 210 2.06 16.51 -31.05
C ILE A 210 1.00 15.42 -30.84
N ILE A 211 -0.25 15.82 -30.92
CA ILE A 211 -1.39 14.91 -30.91
C ILE A 211 -2.00 14.93 -32.28
N ASP A 212 -2.20 13.78 -32.90
CA ASP A 212 -2.93 13.69 -34.15
C ASP A 212 -4.43 13.91 -33.88
N ASP A 213 -4.98 14.95 -34.46
CA ASP A 213 -6.37 15.35 -34.28
C ASP A 213 -7.39 14.30 -34.76
N VAL A 214 -6.98 13.36 -35.62
CA VAL A 214 -7.87 12.33 -36.18
C VAL A 214 -7.88 11.06 -35.33
N THR A 215 -6.71 10.62 -34.89
CA THR A 215 -6.55 9.36 -34.17
C THR A 215 -6.41 9.52 -32.67
N GLY A 216 -6.14 10.74 -32.17
CA GLY A 216 -5.80 11.01 -30.77
C GLY A 216 -4.43 10.47 -30.36
N THR A 217 -3.69 9.89 -31.30
CA THR A 217 -2.40 9.26 -31.03
C THR A 217 -1.33 10.32 -30.76
N ARG A 218 -0.47 10.06 -29.82
CA ARG A 218 0.60 10.97 -29.39
C ARG A 218 1.92 10.64 -30.07
N PHE A 219 2.57 11.65 -30.63
CA PHE A 219 3.87 11.54 -31.27
C PHE A 219 4.85 12.53 -30.69
N MET A 220 6.13 12.17 -30.68
CA MET A 220 7.24 13.09 -30.50
C MET A 220 7.71 13.51 -31.90
N GLN A 221 7.45 14.75 -32.28
CA GLN A 221 7.98 15.33 -33.49
C GLN A 221 9.35 15.93 -33.19
N MET A 222 10.36 15.46 -33.91
CA MET A 222 11.76 15.89 -33.81
C MET A 222 12.17 16.60 -35.11
N GLU A 223 12.93 17.68 -34.95
CA GLU A 223 13.42 18.52 -36.05
C GLU A 223 14.96 18.46 -36.13
N ASN A 224 15.52 18.51 -37.31
CA ASN A 224 16.97 18.40 -37.57
C ASN A 224 17.60 17.15 -36.93
N VAL A 225 17.12 15.99 -37.33
CA VAL A 225 17.44 14.69 -36.71
C VAL A 225 18.63 14.05 -37.39
N TYR A 226 19.61 13.61 -36.58
CA TYR A 226 20.67 12.72 -36.96
C TYR A 226 20.45 11.35 -36.34
N GLN A 227 20.17 10.34 -37.13
CA GLN A 227 19.93 8.99 -36.70
C GLN A 227 21.11 8.09 -37.02
N TYR A 228 21.60 7.35 -36.05
CA TYR A 228 22.66 6.38 -36.16
C TYR A 228 22.10 4.99 -35.88
N ASP A 229 22.12 4.11 -36.85
CA ASP A 229 21.69 2.71 -36.72
C ASP A 229 22.93 1.81 -36.88
N GLY A 230 23.21 0.92 -35.95
CA GLY A 230 24.31 0.00 -35.98
C GLY A 230 24.80 -0.45 -34.61
N GLU A 231 25.55 -1.56 -34.57
CA GLU A 231 26.15 -2.06 -33.37
C GLU A 231 27.52 -1.40 -33.13
N PRO A 232 27.79 -0.90 -31.88
CA PRO A 232 29.07 -0.34 -31.53
C PRO A 232 30.24 -1.33 -31.80
N GLY A 233 31.20 -0.92 -32.60
CA GLY A 233 32.38 -1.75 -32.96
C GLY A 233 32.27 -2.53 -34.24
N LEU A 234 31.14 -2.53 -34.91
CA LEU A 234 30.98 -3.09 -36.27
C LEU A 234 31.10 -2.01 -37.34
N ALA A 235 31.44 -2.40 -38.58
CA ALA A 235 31.62 -1.46 -39.68
C ALA A 235 30.30 -1.23 -40.48
N ASP A 236 29.24 -1.97 -40.20
CA ASP A 236 27.91 -1.87 -40.81
C ASP A 236 27.02 -0.95 -40.02
N PHE A 237 27.26 0.34 -40.12
CA PHE A 237 26.38 1.37 -39.53
C PHE A 237 25.81 2.25 -40.63
N SER A 238 24.61 2.77 -40.38
CA SER A 238 24.01 3.79 -41.25
C SER A 238 23.81 5.12 -40.47
N VAL A 239 23.99 6.22 -41.19
CA VAL A 239 23.71 7.55 -40.66
C VAL A 239 22.69 8.20 -41.56
N ALA A 240 21.57 8.61 -41.03
CA ALA A 240 20.53 9.34 -41.72
C ALA A 240 20.40 10.76 -41.16
N GLN A 241 20.30 11.74 -42.03
CA GLN A 241 19.89 13.09 -41.66
C GLN A 241 18.45 13.28 -42.14
N ILE A 242 17.56 13.68 -41.22
CA ILE A 242 16.13 13.78 -41.47
C ILE A 242 15.66 15.15 -40.96
N ASP A 243 14.98 15.90 -41.83
CA ASP A 243 14.52 17.24 -41.45
C ASP A 243 13.46 17.20 -40.36
N VAL A 244 12.48 16.29 -40.45
CA VAL A 244 11.43 16.08 -39.49
C VAL A 244 11.13 14.59 -39.34
N GLN A 245 11.15 14.09 -38.11
CA GLN A 245 10.81 12.71 -37.77
C GLN A 245 9.76 12.70 -36.66
N SER A 246 8.72 11.88 -36.81
CA SER A 246 7.73 11.65 -35.74
C SER A 246 7.88 10.22 -35.21
N VAL A 247 8.05 10.09 -33.92
CA VAL A 247 8.13 8.80 -33.21
C VAL A 247 6.87 8.64 -32.37
N LEU A 248 6.25 7.47 -32.47
CA LEU A 248 5.10 7.12 -31.64
C LEU A 248 5.54 7.07 -30.19
N LEU A 249 4.82 7.82 -29.34
CA LEU A 249 5.00 7.71 -27.90
C LEU A 249 4.17 6.52 -27.39
N PRO A 250 4.75 5.62 -26.62
CA PRO A 250 3.98 4.58 -25.97
C PRO A 250 2.88 5.20 -25.11
N GLU A 251 1.79 4.47 -24.98
CA GLU A 251 0.75 4.86 -24.01
C GLU A 251 1.37 4.94 -22.61
N PRO A 252 1.01 5.95 -21.82
CA PRO A 252 1.55 6.07 -20.47
C PRO A 252 1.33 4.75 -19.71
N THR A 253 2.42 4.22 -19.15
CA THR A 253 2.36 3.01 -18.31
C THR A 253 1.45 3.29 -17.12
N ASN A 254 0.38 2.52 -17.02
CA ASN A 254 -0.62 2.69 -15.96
C ASN A 254 0.06 2.58 -14.60
N PHE A 255 0.20 3.70 -13.93
CA PHE A 255 0.40 3.75 -12.49
C PHE A 255 -0.69 2.83 -11.87
N GLN A 256 -0.31 1.83 -11.06
CA GLN A 256 -1.28 0.87 -10.51
C GLN A 256 -2.47 1.63 -9.92
N PRO A 257 -3.62 1.66 -10.59
CA PRO A 257 -4.75 2.45 -10.13
C PRO A 257 -5.19 1.93 -8.78
N THR A 258 -5.51 2.84 -7.89
CA THR A 258 -6.32 2.52 -6.72
C THR A 258 -7.61 1.90 -7.25
N LEU A 259 -8.04 0.77 -6.71
CA LEU A 259 -9.33 0.18 -7.08
C LEU A 259 -10.40 1.28 -7.01
N GLU A 260 -11.20 1.42 -8.04
CA GLU A 260 -12.20 2.48 -8.16
C GLU A 260 -13.13 2.52 -6.94
N GLU A 261 -13.46 1.36 -6.39
CA GLU A 261 -14.30 1.18 -5.21
C GLU A 261 -13.69 1.78 -3.94
N GLU A 262 -12.36 1.74 -3.80
CA GLU A 262 -11.65 2.33 -2.66
C GLU A 262 -11.78 3.85 -2.65
N SER A 263 -11.88 4.48 -3.82
CA SER A 263 -12.05 5.92 -3.99
C SER A 263 -13.46 6.41 -3.70
N LEU A 264 -14.48 5.54 -3.76
CA LEU A 264 -15.88 5.91 -3.59
C LEU A 264 -16.18 6.38 -2.16
N LYS A 265 -17.09 7.36 -2.04
CA LYS A 265 -17.59 7.78 -0.73
C LYS A 265 -18.32 6.61 -0.08
N THR A 266 -18.12 6.41 1.22
CA THR A 266 -18.82 5.35 1.96
C THR A 266 -20.34 5.44 1.82
N SER A 267 -20.89 6.65 1.71
CA SER A 267 -22.33 6.86 1.50
C SER A 267 -22.85 6.28 0.17
N THR A 268 -22.03 6.22 -0.87
CA THR A 268 -22.42 5.66 -2.18
C THR A 268 -22.40 4.13 -2.19
N LEU A 269 -21.61 3.52 -1.31
CA LEU A 269 -21.56 2.06 -1.14
C LEU A 269 -22.80 1.52 -0.42
N PHE A 270 -23.41 2.33 0.46
CA PHE A 270 -24.66 1.95 1.13
C PHE A 270 -25.80 1.86 0.12
N GLY A 271 -26.43 0.68 0.04
CA GLY A 271 -27.58 0.43 -0.84
C GLY A 271 -27.22 0.02 -2.28
N SER A 272 -25.93 -0.05 -2.62
CA SER A 272 -25.49 -0.60 -3.89
C SER A 272 -25.65 -2.13 -3.92
N SER A 273 -26.13 -2.66 -5.05
CA SER A 273 -26.23 -4.10 -5.30
C SER A 273 -25.00 -4.69 -5.99
N ALA A 274 -24.05 -3.87 -6.42
CA ALA A 274 -22.78 -4.34 -7.00
C ALA A 274 -21.96 -5.10 -5.95
N GLN A 275 -21.40 -6.24 -6.34
CA GLN A 275 -20.65 -7.12 -5.42
C GLN A 275 -19.39 -6.46 -4.92
N GLU A 276 -18.67 -5.75 -5.77
CA GLU A 276 -17.46 -4.98 -5.47
C GLU A 276 -17.77 -3.90 -4.40
N HIS A 277 -18.84 -3.14 -4.56
CA HIS A 277 -19.27 -2.13 -3.59
C HIS A 277 -19.65 -2.75 -2.24
N GLN A 278 -20.28 -3.93 -2.24
CA GLN A 278 -20.62 -4.64 -1.01
C GLN A 278 -19.38 -5.21 -0.33
N ALA A 279 -18.41 -5.73 -1.10
CA ALA A 279 -17.13 -6.19 -0.60
C ALA A 279 -16.37 -5.05 0.08
N GLU A 280 -16.27 -3.90 -0.58
CA GLU A 280 -15.59 -2.72 -0.05
C GLU A 280 -16.27 -2.17 1.21
N LEU A 281 -17.60 -2.07 1.23
CA LEU A 281 -18.33 -1.64 2.42
C LEU A 281 -18.07 -2.57 3.62
N GLN A 282 -18.13 -3.88 3.39
CA GLN A 282 -17.85 -4.88 4.44
C GLN A 282 -16.38 -4.83 4.88
N TRP A 283 -15.46 -4.59 3.97
CA TRP A 283 -14.06 -4.37 4.28
C TRP A 283 -13.87 -3.20 5.25
N ARG A 284 -14.44 -2.03 4.95
CA ARG A 284 -14.37 -0.84 5.81
C ARG A 284 -14.91 -1.09 7.22
N LEU A 285 -16.02 -1.83 7.33
CA LEU A 285 -16.60 -2.21 8.61
C LEU A 285 -15.77 -3.27 9.34
N SER A 286 -15.18 -4.21 8.60
CA SER A 286 -14.37 -5.30 9.13
C SER A 286 -13.08 -4.79 9.79
N ILE A 287 -12.44 -3.79 9.21
CA ILE A 287 -11.24 -3.17 9.79
C ILE A 287 -11.51 -2.56 11.18
N MET A 288 -12.69 -1.99 11.37
CA MET A 288 -13.10 -1.49 12.69
C MET A 288 -13.30 -2.66 13.68
N LEU A 289 -14.03 -3.71 13.25
CA LEU A 289 -14.35 -4.87 14.08
C LEU A 289 -13.13 -5.72 14.45
N LEU A 290 -12.06 -5.63 13.66
CA LEU A 290 -10.80 -6.31 13.94
C LEU A 290 -10.26 -5.91 15.33
N VAL A 291 -10.39 -4.64 15.75
CA VAL A 291 -9.88 -4.14 17.03
C VAL A 291 -10.49 -4.84 18.26
N PRO A 292 -11.81 -4.89 18.43
CA PRO A 292 -12.40 -5.59 19.57
C PRO A 292 -12.15 -7.11 19.54
N VAL A 293 -12.11 -7.73 18.36
CA VAL A 293 -11.79 -9.16 18.25
C VAL A 293 -10.34 -9.43 18.64
N LEU A 294 -9.40 -8.59 18.21
CA LEU A 294 -8.00 -8.69 18.66
C LEU A 294 -7.86 -8.51 20.17
N THR A 295 -8.68 -7.66 20.79
CA THR A 295 -8.67 -7.49 22.25
C THR A 295 -9.04 -8.78 22.99
N LEU A 296 -10.05 -9.53 22.47
CA LEU A 296 -10.43 -10.83 23.02
C LEU A 296 -9.27 -11.83 23.01
N ILE A 297 -8.41 -11.76 22.01
CA ILE A 297 -7.27 -12.65 21.82
C ILE A 297 -6.04 -12.14 22.60
N ALA A 298 -5.78 -10.82 22.56
CA ALA A 298 -4.60 -10.22 23.17
C ALA A 298 -4.51 -10.43 24.67
N VAL A 299 -5.64 -10.26 25.39
CA VAL A 299 -5.67 -10.36 26.86
C VAL A 299 -5.30 -11.77 27.35
N PRO A 300 -5.87 -12.88 26.86
CA PRO A 300 -5.40 -14.19 27.25
C PRO A 300 -3.98 -14.51 26.75
N LEU A 301 -3.60 -14.05 25.55
CA LEU A 301 -2.28 -14.27 24.96
C LEU A 301 -1.16 -13.56 25.73
N SER A 302 -1.47 -12.43 26.38
CA SER A 302 -0.51 -11.64 27.18
C SER A 302 -0.05 -12.29 28.49
N ARG A 303 -0.67 -13.42 28.89
CA ARG A 303 -0.28 -14.19 30.09
C ARG A 303 1.04 -14.87 29.86
N VAL A 304 2.11 -14.32 30.37
CA VAL A 304 3.47 -14.89 30.25
C VAL A 304 3.80 -15.66 31.52
N GLU A 305 4.37 -16.87 31.35
CA GLU A 305 5.02 -17.55 32.47
C GLU A 305 6.36 -16.88 32.77
N PRO A 306 6.75 -16.77 34.08
CA PRO A 306 7.95 -16.01 34.50
C PRO A 306 9.28 -16.43 33.84
N ARG A 307 9.31 -17.59 33.17
CA ARG A 307 10.52 -18.16 32.54
C ARG A 307 10.58 -17.98 31.01
N GLN A 308 9.51 -17.54 30.34
CA GLN A 308 9.45 -17.51 28.87
C GLN A 308 9.82 -16.15 28.25
N GLY A 309 10.03 -15.11 29.03
CA GLY A 309 10.33 -13.77 28.55
C GLY A 309 9.15 -13.09 27.79
N ARG A 310 9.00 -11.80 27.92
CA ARG A 310 7.87 -11.02 27.35
C ARG A 310 7.79 -11.01 25.83
N TYR A 311 8.89 -11.26 25.14
CA TYR A 311 8.96 -11.17 23.68
C TYR A 311 8.57 -12.49 22.97
N GLY A 312 8.58 -13.63 23.67
CA GLY A 312 8.32 -14.94 23.06
C GLY A 312 6.93 -15.09 22.43
N ARG A 313 5.96 -14.24 22.84
CA ARG A 313 4.58 -14.25 22.31
C ARG A 313 4.31 -13.20 21.23
N LEU A 314 5.28 -12.32 20.93
CA LEU A 314 5.09 -11.32 19.89
C LEU A 314 5.02 -11.97 18.49
N ILE A 315 5.90 -12.92 18.20
CA ILE A 315 5.89 -13.61 16.90
C ILE A 315 4.57 -14.35 16.66
N PRO A 316 4.08 -15.23 17.57
CA PRO A 316 2.75 -15.83 17.42
C PRO A 316 1.62 -14.82 17.27
N ALA A 317 1.68 -13.68 17.98
CA ALA A 317 0.67 -12.64 17.89
C ALA A 317 0.66 -11.94 16.53
N VAL A 318 1.85 -11.61 15.98
CA VAL A 318 1.99 -11.03 14.64
C VAL A 318 1.50 -12.03 13.58
N MET A 319 1.85 -13.30 13.70
CA MET A 319 1.38 -14.35 12.78
C MET A 319 -0.15 -14.52 12.84
N LEU A 320 -0.74 -14.46 14.03
CA LEU A 320 -2.19 -14.48 14.20
C LEU A 320 -2.85 -13.26 13.59
N TYR A 321 -2.30 -12.07 13.81
CA TYR A 321 -2.77 -10.84 13.17
C TYR A 321 -2.70 -10.96 11.64
N ALA A 322 -1.55 -11.37 11.12
CA ALA A 322 -1.33 -11.53 9.68
C ALA A 322 -2.33 -12.54 9.08
N SER A 323 -2.52 -13.71 9.71
CA SER A 323 -3.49 -14.71 9.25
C SER A 323 -4.92 -14.17 9.25
N TYR A 324 -5.29 -13.39 10.28
CA TYR A 324 -6.60 -12.77 10.36
C TYR A 324 -6.80 -11.74 9.25
N PHE A 325 -5.81 -10.86 9.05
CA PHE A 325 -5.84 -9.83 8.01
C PHE A 325 -5.89 -10.43 6.61
N PHE A 326 -5.04 -11.42 6.31
CA PHE A 326 -5.04 -12.12 5.02
C PHE A 326 -6.35 -12.86 4.76
N LEU A 327 -6.97 -13.45 5.80
CA LEU A 327 -8.24 -14.14 5.64
C LEU A 327 -9.39 -13.16 5.36
N LEU A 328 -9.33 -11.95 5.96
CA LEU A 328 -10.26 -10.86 5.63
C LEU A 328 -10.08 -10.38 4.19
N GLN A 329 -8.82 -10.21 3.74
CA GLN A 329 -8.51 -9.84 2.36
C GLN A 329 -9.02 -10.89 1.38
N PHE A 330 -8.73 -12.16 1.62
CA PHE A 330 -9.24 -13.26 0.81
C PHE A 330 -10.77 -13.29 0.74
N ALA A 331 -11.44 -13.05 1.88
CA ALA A 331 -12.91 -13.00 1.90
C ALA A 331 -13.46 -11.78 1.14
N ARG A 332 -12.77 -10.62 1.18
CA ARG A 332 -13.10 -9.42 0.39
C ARG A 332 -13.05 -9.75 -1.10
N ASP A 333 -11.91 -10.29 -1.55
CA ASP A 333 -11.69 -10.61 -2.96
C ASP A 333 -12.72 -11.65 -3.44
N ALA A 334 -13.01 -12.69 -2.64
CA ALA A 334 -14.02 -13.70 -2.95
C ALA A 334 -15.45 -13.14 -3.05
N VAL A 335 -15.79 -12.09 -2.30
CA VAL A 335 -17.09 -11.38 -2.42
C VAL A 335 -17.09 -10.50 -3.66
N ALA A 336 -16.00 -9.78 -3.94
CA ALA A 336 -15.88 -8.92 -5.12
C ALA A 336 -16.01 -9.74 -6.41
N ASP A 337 -15.33 -10.89 -6.48
CA ASP A 337 -15.39 -11.82 -7.62
C ASP A 337 -16.73 -12.60 -7.73
N GLY A 338 -17.61 -12.47 -6.73
CA GLY A 338 -18.88 -13.18 -6.69
C GLY A 338 -18.82 -14.66 -6.37
N THR A 339 -17.65 -15.20 -6.00
CA THR A 339 -17.46 -16.60 -5.57
C THR A 339 -18.05 -16.84 -4.19
N LEU A 340 -18.08 -15.81 -3.33
CA LEU A 340 -18.71 -15.83 -2.01
C LEU A 340 -19.89 -14.87 -1.97
N SER A 341 -21.04 -15.36 -1.47
CA SER A 341 -22.22 -14.49 -1.31
C SER A 341 -21.94 -13.36 -0.31
N ALA A 342 -22.28 -12.12 -0.69
CA ALA A 342 -22.15 -10.95 0.17
C ALA A 342 -22.93 -11.04 1.50
N LYS A 343 -23.94 -11.93 1.60
CA LYS A 343 -24.67 -12.18 2.86
C LYS A 343 -23.79 -12.88 3.91
N ILE A 344 -22.94 -13.80 3.49
CA ILE A 344 -21.93 -14.43 4.34
C ILE A 344 -20.78 -13.46 4.54
N GLY A 345 -20.33 -12.84 3.43
CA GLY A 345 -19.35 -11.77 3.42
C GLY A 345 -18.09 -12.06 4.20
N LEU A 346 -17.60 -11.06 4.89
CA LEU A 346 -16.40 -11.12 5.74
C LEU A 346 -16.73 -11.54 7.19
N TRP A 347 -18.03 -11.68 7.55
CA TRP A 347 -18.47 -11.89 8.94
C TRP A 347 -18.01 -13.22 9.54
N TRP A 348 -17.89 -14.27 8.73
CA TRP A 348 -17.43 -15.58 9.18
C TRP A 348 -15.99 -15.53 9.71
N VAL A 349 -15.14 -14.66 9.16
CA VAL A 349 -13.76 -14.48 9.63
C VAL A 349 -13.76 -13.89 11.04
N HIS A 350 -14.59 -12.89 11.29
CA HIS A 350 -14.74 -12.30 12.63
C HIS A 350 -15.29 -13.32 13.64
N LEU A 351 -16.24 -14.15 13.23
CA LEU A 351 -16.76 -15.22 14.06
C LEU A 351 -15.68 -16.26 14.41
N LEU A 352 -14.87 -16.65 13.43
CA LEU A 352 -13.75 -17.59 13.64
C LEU A 352 -12.79 -17.05 14.68
N TYR A 353 -12.26 -15.84 14.48
CA TYR A 353 -11.28 -15.28 15.42
C TYR A 353 -11.91 -14.86 16.77
N GLY A 354 -13.15 -14.44 16.76
CA GLY A 354 -13.93 -14.19 17.99
C GLY A 354 -14.09 -15.47 18.84
N THR A 355 -14.42 -16.60 18.22
CA THR A 355 -14.52 -17.88 18.93
C THR A 355 -13.17 -18.34 19.47
N ILE A 356 -12.07 -18.16 18.72
CA ILE A 356 -10.70 -18.42 19.19
C ILE A 356 -10.39 -17.57 20.44
N GLY A 357 -10.71 -16.27 20.42
CA GLY A 357 -10.49 -15.37 21.55
C GLY A 357 -11.30 -15.75 22.79
N ILE A 358 -12.58 -16.09 22.61
CA ILE A 358 -13.45 -16.56 23.68
C ILE A 358 -12.94 -17.88 24.25
N ALA A 359 -12.61 -18.83 23.38
CA ALA A 359 -12.06 -20.12 23.80
C ALA A 359 -10.76 -19.94 24.62
N ALA A 360 -9.83 -19.10 24.15
CA ALA A 360 -8.59 -18.79 24.86
C ALA A 360 -8.82 -18.16 26.23
N HIS A 361 -9.91 -17.41 26.43
CA HIS A 361 -10.26 -16.80 27.69
C HIS A 361 -10.82 -17.82 28.70
N TYR A 362 -11.68 -18.74 28.25
CA TYR A 362 -12.40 -19.67 29.12
C TYR A 362 -11.71 -21.04 29.30
N PHE A 363 -10.91 -21.48 28.33
CA PHE A 363 -10.28 -22.81 28.35
C PHE A 363 -9.41 -23.08 29.59
N PRO A 364 -8.56 -22.17 30.08
CA PRO A 364 -7.77 -22.40 31.28
C PRO A 364 -8.63 -22.60 32.52
N THR A 365 -9.76 -21.95 32.62
CA THR A 365 -10.69 -22.03 33.77
C THR A 365 -11.45 -23.33 33.78
N ILE A 366 -11.82 -23.86 32.64
CA ILE A 366 -12.53 -25.12 32.49
C ILE A 366 -11.57 -26.30 32.80
N TRP A 367 -10.31 -26.20 32.30
CA TRP A 367 -9.32 -27.28 32.53
C TRP A 367 -8.89 -27.36 33.99
N GLN A 368 -8.68 -26.27 34.68
CA GLN A 368 -8.38 -26.20 36.11
C GLN A 368 -9.52 -26.74 37.00
N ARG A 369 -10.78 -26.57 36.61
CA ARG A 369 -11.93 -27.15 37.31
C ARG A 369 -11.95 -28.67 37.17
N ARG A 370 -11.75 -29.20 35.96
CA ARG A 370 -11.71 -30.66 35.70
C ARG A 370 -10.57 -31.37 36.45
N THR A 371 -9.39 -30.76 36.51
CA THR A 371 -8.25 -31.35 37.23
C THR A 371 -8.46 -31.35 38.76
N ARG A 372 -9.21 -30.40 39.33
CA ARG A 372 -9.58 -30.38 40.74
C ARG A 372 -10.65 -31.43 41.07
N GLU A 373 -11.63 -31.61 40.19
CA GLU A 373 -12.69 -32.65 40.37
C GLU A 373 -12.16 -34.08 40.20
N SER A 374 -11.08 -34.29 39.43
CA SER A 374 -10.44 -35.58 39.26
C SER A 374 -9.44 -35.95 40.38
N SER A 375 -9.11 -34.98 41.27
CA SER A 375 -8.20 -35.14 42.41
C SER A 375 -8.91 -35.17 43.77
N SER A 376 -10.23 -35.02 43.79
CA SER A 376 -11.11 -35.21 44.91
C SER A 376 -11.85 -36.56 44.80
#